data_0e1d2245a5fed3db8c6f3994d35da87c
#
_entry.id   0e1d2245a5fed3db8c6f3994d35da87c
#
_cell.length_a   1.000
_cell.length_b   1.000
_cell.length_c   1.000
_cell.angle_alpha   90.00
_cell.angle_beta   90.00
_cell.angle_gamma   90.00
#
_symmetry.space_group_name_H-M   'P 1'
#
loop_
_entity.id
_entity.type
_entity.pdbx_description
1 polymer ?
#
loop_
_entity_poly.entity_id
_entity_poly.type
_entity_poly.pdbx_seq_one_letter_code
_entity_poly.pdbx_strand_id
1 'polypeptide(L)'
;MPEIASRAHAEAISALCTKALQTAGVQPDGVCVTSHPGLIGALLVGVNFAKGYAFANDLPLCEVDHIKGHIAASYFLPEPPRPPFLALVASGGHTSLIYVRDYTRFETVGSTRDDAIGEGFDKVARVMGIPYPGGAEMDRLAHAGNADAYAFPSAAIHDDSLDFSFSGLKTAVINQLHRCEQKGEPYQ
;
A
#
# COMPACT_ATOMS: atom_id res chain seq x y z
N MET A 1 5.71 0.44 16.26
CA MET A 1 6.14 1.82 16.59
C MET A 1 7.15 2.27 15.54
N PRO A 2 6.93 3.41 14.86
CA PRO A 2 7.79 3.87 13.74
C PRO A 2 9.25 4.05 14.11
N GLU A 3 9.54 4.54 15.31
CA GLU A 3 10.91 4.75 15.80
C GLU A 3 11.70 3.45 15.98
N ILE A 4 11.06 2.38 16.46
CA ILE A 4 11.70 1.08 16.61
C ILE A 4 12.07 0.53 15.24
N ALA A 5 11.18 0.65 14.25
CA ALA A 5 11.44 0.24 12.88
C ALA A 5 12.62 1.02 12.28
N SER A 6 12.67 2.34 12.46
CA SER A 6 13.77 3.18 11.95
C SER A 6 15.11 2.79 12.54
N ARG A 7 15.18 2.48 13.84
CA ARG A 7 16.40 2.00 14.50
C ARG A 7 16.86 0.66 13.96
N ALA A 8 15.94 -0.31 13.83
CA ALA A 8 16.23 -1.62 13.24
C ALA A 8 16.73 -1.49 11.80
N HIS A 9 16.17 -0.58 10.99
CA HIS A 9 16.66 -0.30 9.65
C HIS A 9 18.09 0.26 9.67
N ALA A 10 18.40 1.21 10.57
CA ALA A 10 19.73 1.79 10.67
C ALA A 10 20.80 0.76 11.05
N GLU A 11 20.47 -0.19 11.92
CA GLU A 11 21.36 -1.28 12.33
C GLU A 11 21.59 -2.30 11.20
N ALA A 12 20.57 -2.58 10.39
CA ALA A 12 20.62 -3.69 9.41
C ALA A 12 21.10 -3.27 8.01
N ILE A 13 20.88 -2.02 7.59
CA ILE A 13 21.01 -1.59 6.20
C ILE A 13 22.38 -1.84 5.59
N SER A 14 23.46 -1.55 6.34
CA SER A 14 24.83 -1.72 5.86
C SER A 14 25.16 -3.19 5.60
N ALA A 15 24.84 -4.06 6.56
CA ALA A 15 25.09 -5.48 6.44
C ALA A 15 24.28 -6.11 5.31
N LEU A 16 23.02 -5.72 5.15
CA LEU A 16 22.14 -6.19 4.08
C LEU A 16 22.63 -5.73 2.71
N CYS A 17 23.05 -4.47 2.57
CA CYS A 17 23.62 -3.97 1.32
C CYS A 17 24.89 -4.74 0.93
N THR A 18 25.81 -4.92 1.88
CA THR A 18 27.04 -5.70 1.65
C THR A 18 26.72 -7.13 1.18
N LYS A 19 25.79 -7.80 1.86
CA LYS A 19 25.37 -9.16 1.48
C LYS A 19 24.73 -9.19 0.10
N ALA A 20 23.90 -8.21 -0.24
CA ALA A 20 23.26 -8.13 -1.56
C ALA A 20 24.30 -7.97 -2.67
N LEU A 21 25.27 -7.09 -2.51
CA LEU A 21 26.35 -6.88 -3.46
C LEU A 21 27.22 -8.14 -3.64
N GLN A 22 27.57 -8.81 -2.54
CA GLN A 22 28.31 -10.07 -2.58
C GLN A 22 27.52 -11.17 -3.31
N THR A 23 26.20 -11.25 -3.07
CA THR A 23 25.33 -12.24 -3.72
C THR A 23 25.19 -11.96 -5.21
N ALA A 24 25.05 -10.69 -5.59
CA ALA A 24 24.93 -10.28 -6.99
C ALA A 24 26.22 -10.48 -7.78
N GLY A 25 27.39 -10.37 -7.14
CA GLY A 25 28.70 -10.53 -7.78
C GLY A 25 29.03 -9.48 -8.83
N VAL A 26 28.28 -8.37 -8.85
CA VAL A 26 28.45 -7.26 -9.80
C VAL A 26 28.52 -5.93 -9.04
N GLN A 27 29.20 -4.95 -9.64
CA GLN A 27 29.19 -3.59 -9.15
C GLN A 27 27.98 -2.85 -9.69
N PRO A 28 27.29 -2.05 -8.87
CA PRO A 28 26.15 -1.26 -9.34
C PRO A 28 26.61 -0.07 -10.19
N ASP A 29 25.84 0.27 -11.20
CA ASP A 29 26.04 1.47 -12.04
C ASP A 29 25.30 2.69 -11.50
N GLY A 30 24.46 2.52 -10.47
CA GLY A 30 23.70 3.58 -9.85
C GLY A 30 22.97 3.10 -8.61
N VAL A 31 22.41 4.04 -7.86
CA VAL A 31 21.64 3.79 -6.63
C VAL A 31 20.26 4.37 -6.77
N CYS A 32 19.24 3.55 -6.53
CA CYS A 32 17.86 4.00 -6.42
C CYS A 32 17.38 3.87 -4.99
N VAL A 33 16.62 4.85 -4.49
CA VAL A 33 16.10 4.81 -3.12
C VAL A 33 14.69 5.40 -3.05
N THR A 34 13.82 4.75 -2.29
CA THR A 34 12.49 5.30 -2.00
C THR A 34 12.63 6.53 -1.12
N SER A 35 12.16 7.68 -1.63
CA SER A 35 12.23 8.99 -0.95
C SER A 35 10.87 9.43 -0.38
N HIS A 36 9.76 8.99 -0.96
CA HIS A 36 8.38 9.33 -0.60
C HIS A 36 7.37 8.40 -1.31
N PRO A 37 6.09 8.39 -0.87
CA PRO A 37 5.66 8.65 0.50
C PRO A 37 6.05 7.52 1.45
N GLY A 38 5.96 7.79 2.77
CA GLY A 38 6.21 6.79 3.80
C GLY A 38 6.56 7.40 5.16
N LEU A 39 6.90 6.55 6.12
CA LEU A 39 7.30 6.96 7.46
C LEU A 39 8.66 7.66 7.42
N ILE A 40 8.69 8.94 7.76
CA ILE A 40 9.85 9.82 7.61
C ILE A 40 11.13 9.23 8.24
N GLY A 41 11.06 8.63 9.41
CA GLY A 41 12.23 8.04 10.09
C GLY A 41 12.83 6.88 9.29
N ALA A 42 12.01 5.99 8.72
CA ALA A 42 12.48 4.88 7.89
C ALA A 42 13.03 5.38 6.54
N LEU A 43 12.34 6.33 5.90
CA LEU A 43 12.80 6.94 4.65
C LEU A 43 14.17 7.62 4.82
N LEU A 44 14.36 8.39 5.90
CA LEU A 44 15.63 9.06 6.17
C LEU A 44 16.80 8.10 6.33
N VAL A 45 16.59 6.93 6.94
CA VAL A 45 17.64 5.91 7.02
C VAL A 45 18.07 5.46 5.63
N GLY A 46 17.12 5.09 4.78
CA GLY A 46 17.39 4.66 3.41
C GLY A 46 18.03 5.74 2.56
N VAL A 47 17.48 6.95 2.58
CA VAL A 47 17.97 8.09 1.79
C VAL A 47 19.38 8.50 2.20
N ASN A 48 19.67 8.60 3.51
CA ASN A 48 21.01 8.97 3.96
C ASN A 48 22.05 7.90 3.67
N PHE A 49 21.69 6.62 3.84
CA PHE A 49 22.56 5.52 3.45
C PHE A 49 22.85 5.53 1.93
N ALA A 50 21.80 5.66 1.10
CA ALA A 50 21.94 5.70 -0.36
C ALA A 50 22.80 6.89 -0.82
N LYS A 51 22.61 8.07 -0.24
CA LYS A 51 23.47 9.25 -0.50
C LYS A 51 24.92 9.00 -0.16
N GLY A 52 25.19 8.46 1.04
CA GLY A 52 26.56 8.14 1.47
C GLY A 52 27.21 7.09 0.57
N TYR A 53 26.47 6.03 0.22
CA TYR A 53 26.96 4.96 -0.66
C TYR A 53 27.24 5.47 -2.08
N ALA A 54 26.30 6.22 -2.67
CA ALA A 54 26.45 6.79 -4.01
C ALA A 54 27.66 7.75 -4.06
N PHE A 55 27.78 8.63 -3.08
CA PHE A 55 28.89 9.57 -2.98
C PHE A 55 30.25 8.85 -2.86
N ALA A 56 30.34 7.84 -1.99
CA ALA A 56 31.60 7.13 -1.73
C ALA A 56 32.07 6.29 -2.96
N ASN A 57 31.16 5.92 -3.85
CA ASN A 57 31.47 5.10 -5.02
C ASN A 57 31.32 5.84 -6.35
N ASP A 58 31.14 7.16 -6.33
CA ASP A 58 30.94 8.02 -7.50
C ASP A 58 29.81 7.53 -8.42
N LEU A 59 28.66 7.16 -7.81
CA LEU A 59 27.52 6.61 -8.50
C LEU A 59 26.37 7.64 -8.61
N PRO A 60 25.60 7.61 -9.71
CA PRO A 60 24.38 8.41 -9.80
C PRO A 60 23.35 7.91 -8.78
N LEU A 61 22.63 8.87 -8.17
CA LEU A 61 21.54 8.62 -7.23
C LEU A 61 20.22 9.02 -7.84
N CYS A 62 19.24 8.10 -7.80
CA CYS A 62 17.87 8.33 -8.25
C CYS A 62 16.90 8.18 -7.09
N GLU A 63 16.00 9.14 -6.92
CA GLU A 63 14.88 9.01 -6.00
C GLU A 63 13.69 8.30 -6.65
N VAL A 64 13.00 7.49 -5.87
CA VAL A 64 11.85 6.71 -6.31
C VAL A 64 10.64 7.02 -5.43
N ASP A 65 9.53 7.29 -6.07
CA ASP A 65 8.21 7.33 -5.42
C ASP A 65 7.73 5.91 -5.15
N HIS A 66 7.36 5.61 -3.89
CA HIS A 66 6.92 4.28 -3.46
C HIS A 66 5.68 3.79 -4.22
N ILE A 67 4.73 4.69 -4.48
CA ILE A 67 3.49 4.35 -5.18
C ILE A 67 3.76 4.05 -6.67
N LYS A 68 4.63 4.82 -7.30
CA LYS A 68 5.09 4.52 -8.67
C LYS A 68 5.86 3.20 -8.72
N GLY A 69 6.61 2.87 -7.67
CA GLY A 69 7.26 1.57 -7.52
C GLY A 69 6.26 0.40 -7.49
N HIS A 70 5.13 0.54 -6.80
CA HIS A 70 4.05 -0.46 -6.83
C HIS A 70 3.47 -0.64 -8.23
N ILE A 71 3.21 0.45 -8.95
CA ILE A 71 2.72 0.39 -10.33
C ILE A 71 3.76 -0.27 -11.24
N ALA A 72 5.03 0.11 -11.11
CA ALA A 72 6.12 -0.43 -11.90
C ALA A 72 6.33 -1.94 -11.70
N ALA A 73 5.94 -2.51 -10.56
CA ALA A 73 5.97 -3.94 -10.33
C ALA A 73 5.11 -4.72 -11.35
N SER A 74 4.06 -4.10 -11.90
CA SER A 74 3.23 -4.70 -12.95
C SER A 74 3.98 -4.94 -14.27
N TYR A 75 5.08 -4.23 -14.49
CA TYR A 75 5.90 -4.40 -15.69
C TYR A 75 6.73 -5.71 -15.70
N PHE A 76 6.79 -6.40 -14.56
CA PHE A 76 7.41 -7.74 -14.47
C PHE A 76 6.43 -8.89 -14.73
N LEU A 77 5.17 -8.60 -15.03
CA LEU A 77 4.20 -9.62 -15.42
C LEU A 77 4.58 -10.22 -16.79
N PRO A 78 4.17 -11.48 -17.08
CA PRO A 78 4.38 -12.09 -18.41
C PRO A 78 3.80 -11.24 -19.55
N GLU A 79 2.67 -10.59 -19.30
CA GLU A 79 2.03 -9.62 -20.21
C GLU A 79 1.93 -8.27 -19.50
N PRO A 80 2.99 -7.44 -19.56
CA PRO A 80 2.99 -6.18 -18.84
C PRO A 80 2.04 -5.17 -19.49
N PRO A 81 1.32 -4.38 -18.70
CA PRO A 81 0.48 -3.32 -19.23
C PRO A 81 1.34 -2.27 -19.94
N ARG A 82 0.84 -1.78 -21.06
CA ARG A 82 1.50 -0.70 -21.82
C ARG A 82 0.74 0.60 -21.63
N PRO A 83 1.41 1.70 -21.30
CA PRO A 83 0.75 3.00 -21.23
C PRO A 83 0.10 3.41 -22.57
N PRO A 84 -1.01 4.16 -22.55
CA PRO A 84 -1.67 4.65 -21.35
C PRO A 84 -2.60 3.60 -20.70
N PHE A 85 -2.68 3.58 -19.36
CA PHE A 85 -3.62 2.75 -18.62
C PHE A 85 -4.00 3.40 -17.28
N LEU A 86 -5.04 2.86 -16.65
CA LEU A 86 -5.48 3.26 -15.32
C LEU A 86 -5.01 2.23 -14.30
N ALA A 87 -4.32 2.69 -13.24
CA ALA A 87 -3.86 1.85 -12.14
C ALA A 87 -4.67 2.16 -10.88
N LEU A 88 -5.28 1.14 -10.28
CA LEU A 88 -5.82 1.22 -8.93
C LEU A 88 -4.76 0.72 -7.94
N VAL A 89 -4.25 1.63 -7.13
CA VAL A 89 -3.37 1.29 -6.00
C VAL A 89 -4.24 1.15 -4.76
N ALA A 90 -4.30 -0.05 -4.21
CA ALA A 90 -5.08 -0.39 -3.03
C ALA A 90 -4.18 -1.10 -2.00
N SER A 91 -3.93 -0.46 -0.87
CA SER A 91 -3.05 -0.98 0.19
C SER A 91 -3.54 -0.58 1.58
N GLY A 92 -2.81 -0.99 2.61
CA GLY A 92 -3.10 -0.60 4.00
C GLY A 92 -2.96 0.90 4.27
N GLY A 93 -2.13 1.60 3.51
CA GLY A 93 -1.86 3.03 3.73
C GLY A 93 -2.31 3.96 2.60
N HIS A 94 -2.60 3.42 1.43
CA HIS A 94 -2.91 4.22 0.24
C HIS A 94 -4.04 3.59 -0.57
N THR A 95 -4.95 4.43 -1.06
CA THR A 95 -5.95 4.05 -2.07
C THR A 95 -6.07 5.19 -3.06
N SER A 96 -5.63 4.94 -4.29
CA SER A 96 -5.59 5.97 -5.33
C SER A 96 -5.83 5.37 -6.71
N LEU A 97 -6.50 6.13 -7.55
CA LEU A 97 -6.66 5.87 -8.97
C LEU A 97 -5.69 6.74 -9.73
N ILE A 98 -4.79 6.13 -10.48
CA ILE A 98 -3.68 6.82 -11.13
C ILE A 98 -3.72 6.55 -12.64
N TYR A 99 -3.77 7.62 -13.42
CA TYR A 99 -3.63 7.55 -14.85
C TYR A 99 -2.15 7.54 -15.24
N VAL A 100 -1.69 6.43 -15.79
CA VAL A 100 -0.32 6.23 -16.28
C VAL A 100 -0.30 6.61 -17.75
N ARG A 101 0.17 7.83 -18.07
CA ARG A 101 0.24 8.33 -19.44
C ARG A 101 1.35 7.69 -20.24
N ASP A 102 2.51 7.57 -19.61
CA ASP A 102 3.69 6.87 -20.10
C ASP A 102 4.50 6.32 -18.91
N TYR A 103 5.63 5.68 -19.15
CA TYR A 103 6.45 5.05 -18.10
C TYR A 103 7.01 6.02 -17.04
N THR A 104 6.93 7.32 -17.28
CA THR A 104 7.46 8.38 -16.40
C THR A 104 6.41 9.38 -15.93
N ARG A 105 5.23 9.42 -16.55
CA ARG A 105 4.18 10.40 -16.29
C ARG A 105 2.96 9.76 -15.67
N PHE A 106 2.74 10.10 -14.43
CA PHE A 106 1.67 9.59 -13.57
C PHE A 106 0.81 10.76 -13.09
N GLU A 107 -0.50 10.60 -13.15
CA GLU A 107 -1.47 11.60 -12.73
C GLU A 107 -2.49 10.94 -11.81
N THR A 108 -2.57 11.38 -10.56
CA THR A 108 -3.60 10.92 -9.64
C THR A 108 -4.92 11.56 -10.06
N VAL A 109 -5.89 10.74 -10.44
CA VAL A 109 -7.22 11.17 -10.90
C VAL A 109 -8.29 10.96 -9.84
N GLY A 110 -8.00 10.16 -8.81
CA GLY A 110 -8.86 9.96 -7.64
C GLY A 110 -8.07 9.39 -6.48
N SER A 111 -8.50 9.67 -5.26
CA SER A 111 -7.88 9.14 -4.03
C SER A 111 -8.90 8.98 -2.92
N THR A 112 -8.55 8.22 -1.88
CA THR A 112 -9.39 8.21 -0.69
C THR A 112 -9.32 9.55 0.04
N ARG A 113 -10.46 10.02 0.52
CA ARG A 113 -10.57 11.24 1.36
C ARG A 113 -10.47 10.95 2.86
N ASP A 114 -10.41 9.68 3.23
CA ASP A 114 -10.34 9.24 4.61
C ASP A 114 -9.47 7.97 4.76
N ASP A 115 -9.99 6.90 5.33
CA ASP A 115 -9.23 5.65 5.50
C ASP A 115 -8.81 5.07 4.13
N ALA A 116 -7.62 4.47 4.06
CA ALA A 116 -7.28 3.58 2.95
C ALA A 116 -8.14 2.30 3.02
N ILE A 117 -8.40 1.66 1.89
CA ILE A 117 -9.24 0.46 1.84
C ILE A 117 -8.71 -0.65 2.74
N GLY A 118 -7.40 -0.90 2.76
CA GLY A 118 -6.80 -1.92 3.61
C GLY A 118 -6.93 -1.58 5.10
N GLU A 119 -6.80 -0.31 5.47
CA GLU A 119 -7.06 0.16 6.84
C GLU A 119 -8.54 -0.05 7.22
N GLY A 120 -9.47 0.20 6.27
CA GLY A 120 -10.88 -0.10 6.44
C GLY A 120 -11.13 -1.59 6.72
N PHE A 121 -10.52 -2.48 5.95
CA PHE A 121 -10.57 -3.92 6.18
C PHE A 121 -10.03 -4.32 7.55
N ASP A 122 -8.85 -3.82 7.94
CA ASP A 122 -8.26 -4.14 9.24
C ASP A 122 -9.13 -3.67 10.42
N LYS A 123 -9.77 -2.51 10.30
CA LYS A 123 -10.68 -1.97 11.32
C LYS A 123 -11.94 -2.82 11.46
N VAL A 124 -12.54 -3.26 10.35
CA VAL A 124 -13.70 -4.15 10.35
C VAL A 124 -13.32 -5.54 10.87
N ALA A 125 -12.22 -6.11 10.38
CA ALA A 125 -11.70 -7.40 10.83
C ALA A 125 -11.51 -7.47 12.34
N ARG A 126 -10.99 -6.40 12.93
CA ARG A 126 -10.83 -6.29 14.39
C ARG A 126 -12.16 -6.40 15.13
N VAL A 127 -13.23 -5.76 14.62
CA VAL A 127 -14.57 -5.87 15.23
C VAL A 127 -15.12 -7.28 15.11
N MET A 128 -14.78 -8.01 14.04
CA MET A 128 -15.15 -9.42 13.84
C MET A 128 -14.27 -10.41 14.63
N GLY A 129 -13.31 -9.92 15.42
CA GLY A 129 -12.38 -10.76 16.19
C GLY A 129 -11.26 -11.39 15.35
N ILE A 130 -11.06 -10.94 14.11
CA ILE A 130 -9.99 -11.40 13.22
C ILE A 130 -8.68 -10.66 13.61
N PRO A 131 -7.56 -11.38 13.84
CA PRO A 131 -6.30 -10.77 14.24
C PRO A 131 -5.68 -9.90 13.12
N TYR A 132 -4.90 -8.91 13.53
CA TYR A 132 -4.15 -8.05 12.60
C TYR A 132 -2.92 -8.79 12.00
N PRO A 133 -2.63 -8.63 10.70
CA PRO A 133 -3.40 -7.93 9.68
C PRO A 133 -4.63 -8.74 9.22
N GLY A 134 -5.81 -8.11 9.22
CA GLY A 134 -7.08 -8.80 8.99
C GLY A 134 -7.52 -8.88 7.52
N GLY A 135 -6.94 -8.05 6.63
CA GLY A 135 -7.41 -7.92 5.25
C GLY A 135 -7.37 -9.22 4.45
N ALA A 136 -6.28 -9.97 4.51
CA ALA A 136 -6.12 -11.22 3.77
C ALA A 136 -7.10 -12.32 4.25
N GLU A 137 -7.34 -12.40 5.57
CA GLU A 137 -8.29 -13.37 6.13
C GLU A 137 -9.74 -12.97 5.80
N MET A 138 -10.07 -11.68 5.83
CA MET A 138 -11.36 -11.20 5.37
C MET A 138 -11.62 -11.52 3.90
N ASP A 139 -10.63 -11.33 3.04
CA ASP A 139 -10.73 -11.67 1.62
C ASP A 139 -11.00 -13.16 1.43
N ARG A 140 -10.25 -14.01 2.12
CA ARG A 140 -10.44 -15.46 2.12
C ARG A 140 -11.87 -15.87 2.55
N LEU A 141 -12.38 -15.27 3.62
CA LEU A 141 -13.74 -15.53 4.12
C LEU A 141 -14.80 -15.02 3.15
N ALA A 142 -14.59 -13.85 2.54
CA ALA A 142 -15.51 -13.26 1.58
C ALA A 142 -15.76 -14.16 0.36
N HIS A 143 -14.75 -14.88 -0.11
CA HIS A 143 -14.89 -15.83 -1.23
C HIS A 143 -15.80 -17.02 -0.90
N ALA A 144 -15.97 -17.36 0.38
CA ALA A 144 -16.89 -18.41 0.83
C ALA A 144 -18.27 -17.87 1.23
N GLY A 145 -18.42 -16.54 1.32
CA GLY A 145 -19.63 -15.86 1.75
C GLY A 145 -20.66 -15.63 0.64
N ASN A 146 -21.80 -15.08 1.04
CA ASN A 146 -22.83 -14.63 0.10
C ASN A 146 -22.74 -13.11 -0.08
N ALA A 147 -22.32 -12.66 -1.25
CA ALA A 147 -22.15 -11.24 -1.57
C ALA A 147 -23.45 -10.43 -1.48
N ASP A 148 -24.60 -11.07 -1.63
CA ASP A 148 -25.93 -10.45 -1.63
C ASP A 148 -26.63 -10.48 -0.25
N ALA A 149 -25.94 -10.99 0.80
CA ALA A 149 -26.54 -11.13 2.12
C ALA A 149 -26.90 -9.78 2.77
N TYR A 150 -26.10 -8.74 2.50
CA TYR A 150 -26.29 -7.40 3.05
C TYR A 150 -26.01 -6.33 1.99
N ALA A 151 -26.83 -5.29 1.96
CA ALA A 151 -26.60 -4.12 1.10
C ALA A 151 -25.77 -3.07 1.87
N PHE A 152 -24.60 -2.77 1.36
CA PHE A 152 -23.73 -1.71 1.88
C PHE A 152 -23.63 -0.54 0.89
N PRO A 153 -23.34 0.69 1.38
CA PRO A 153 -23.12 1.83 0.52
C PRO A 153 -21.86 1.65 -0.32
N SER A 154 -21.84 2.23 -1.52
CA SER A 154 -20.64 2.32 -2.34
C SER A 154 -19.60 3.24 -1.68
N ALA A 155 -18.32 2.94 -1.90
CA ALA A 155 -17.22 3.83 -1.51
C ALA A 155 -17.03 5.03 -2.47
N ALA A 156 -17.69 5.04 -3.64
CA ALA A 156 -17.64 6.16 -4.56
C ALA A 156 -18.36 7.37 -3.98
N ILE A 157 -17.73 8.53 -4.09
CA ILE A 157 -18.33 9.80 -3.67
C ILE A 157 -19.20 10.32 -4.81
N HIS A 158 -20.44 10.70 -4.48
CA HIS A 158 -21.41 11.21 -5.46
C HIS A 158 -21.21 12.71 -5.72
N ASP A 159 -20.02 13.07 -6.22
CA ASP A 159 -19.68 14.39 -6.73
C ASP A 159 -18.99 14.26 -8.09
N ASP A 160 -18.46 15.34 -8.63
CA ASP A 160 -17.77 15.33 -9.95
C ASP A 160 -16.35 14.77 -9.87
N SER A 161 -15.92 14.18 -8.74
CA SER A 161 -14.61 13.58 -8.54
C SER A 161 -14.62 12.07 -8.74
N LEU A 162 -13.43 11.48 -8.88
CA LEU A 162 -13.20 10.04 -8.85
C LEU A 162 -12.66 9.58 -7.47
N ASP A 163 -12.91 10.37 -6.44
CA ASP A 163 -12.45 10.06 -5.09
C ASP A 163 -13.31 9.00 -4.41
N PHE A 164 -12.74 8.42 -3.36
CA PHE A 164 -13.37 7.38 -2.54
C PHE A 164 -13.55 7.87 -1.10
N SER A 165 -14.50 7.25 -0.39
CA SER A 165 -14.62 7.33 1.07
C SER A 165 -14.96 5.94 1.61
N PHE A 166 -14.10 5.42 2.48
CA PHE A 166 -14.31 4.10 3.11
C PHE A 166 -14.87 4.22 4.53
N SER A 167 -14.86 5.42 5.10
CA SER A 167 -15.36 5.65 6.47
C SER A 167 -16.84 5.35 6.62
N GLY A 168 -17.65 5.74 5.63
CA GLY A 168 -19.09 5.43 5.59
C GLY A 168 -19.36 3.94 5.45
N LEU A 169 -18.64 3.26 4.55
CA LEU A 169 -18.73 1.82 4.34
C LEU A 169 -18.34 1.06 5.63
N LYS A 170 -17.21 1.39 6.22
CA LYS A 170 -16.75 0.82 7.50
C LYS A 170 -17.82 0.94 8.58
N THR A 171 -18.38 2.13 8.75
CA THR A 171 -19.42 2.38 9.76
C THR A 171 -20.68 1.56 9.50
N ALA A 172 -21.09 1.43 8.23
CA ALA A 172 -22.25 0.62 7.85
C ALA A 172 -22.05 -0.86 8.20
N VAL A 173 -20.85 -1.41 7.93
CA VAL A 173 -20.52 -2.80 8.28
C VAL A 173 -20.52 -3.00 9.79
N ILE A 174 -19.87 -2.13 10.56
CA ILE A 174 -19.82 -2.22 12.03
C ILE A 174 -21.25 -2.15 12.62
N ASN A 175 -22.08 -1.25 12.13
CA ASN A 175 -23.47 -1.15 12.57
C ASN A 175 -24.27 -2.41 12.23
N GLN A 176 -24.01 -3.06 11.08
CA GLN A 176 -24.68 -4.31 10.74
C GLN A 176 -24.24 -5.44 11.66
N LEU A 177 -22.96 -5.56 11.97
CA LEU A 177 -22.46 -6.56 12.94
C LEU A 177 -23.13 -6.39 14.31
N HIS A 178 -23.20 -5.19 14.84
CA HIS A 178 -23.88 -4.90 16.11
C HIS A 178 -25.38 -5.26 16.06
N ARG A 179 -26.07 -5.05 14.94
CA ARG A 179 -27.47 -5.48 14.76
C ARG A 179 -27.63 -6.99 14.81
N CYS A 180 -26.74 -7.72 14.16
CA CYS A 180 -26.76 -9.19 14.20
C CYS A 180 -26.50 -9.68 15.64
N GLU A 181 -25.53 -9.14 16.34
CA GLU A 181 -25.26 -9.46 17.75
C GLU A 181 -26.48 -9.22 18.65
N GLN A 182 -27.14 -8.05 18.52
CA GLN A 182 -28.33 -7.73 19.32
C GLN A 182 -29.52 -8.67 19.06
N LYS A 183 -29.62 -9.20 17.83
CA LYS A 183 -30.68 -10.15 17.46
C LYS A 183 -30.31 -11.60 17.72
N GLY A 184 -29.06 -11.90 18.06
CA GLY A 184 -28.54 -13.25 18.15
C GLY A 184 -28.47 -13.97 16.82
N GLU A 185 -28.40 -13.24 15.70
CA GLU A 185 -28.26 -13.77 14.35
C GLU A 185 -26.77 -14.01 14.05
N PRO A 186 -26.39 -15.19 13.50
CA PRO A 186 -25.01 -15.38 13.04
C PRO A 186 -24.71 -14.47 11.85
N TYR A 187 -23.52 -13.90 11.82
CA TYR A 187 -23.00 -13.12 10.69
C TYR A 187 -21.86 -13.84 9.94
N GLN A 188 -21.89 -15.16 10.01
CA GLN A 188 -20.94 -16.04 9.32
C GLN A 188 -21.40 -16.37 7.92
#